data_f56f883426b73245baee80ae15c654b9
#
_entry.id   f56f883426b73245baee80ae15c654b9
#
_cell.length_a   1.000
_cell.length_b   1.000
_cell.length_c   1.000
_cell.angle_alpha   90.00
_cell.angle_beta   90.00
_cell.angle_gamma   90.00
#
_symmetry.space_group_name_H-M   'P 1'
#
loop_
_entity.id
_entity.type
_entity.pdbx_description
1 polymer ?
#
loop_
_entity_poly.entity_id
_entity_poly.type
_entity_poly.pdbx_seq_one_letter_code
_entity_poly.pdbx_strand_id
1 'polypeptide(L)'
;MKKEEILNSNDSELKKRIFLVYYHEFPLVDNQLYRFMVDKIEPEIFIVRWYLCAFSMEFPLSQLVEFWDLILLQQFLEDNNKKKAKNKIENNIVFKFVDYIVLSMLINIKTLIMKKKTSSELMAFLMKYPKDIEVKNIYLKELEIYTKTKGNLKI
;
A
#
# COMPACT_ATOMS: atom_id res chain seq x y z
N MET A 1 -6.82 14.34 18.50
CA MET A 1 -8.28 14.23 18.57
C MET A 1 -8.89 13.64 17.31
N LYS A 2 -8.64 14.13 16.10
CA LYS A 2 -9.24 13.55 14.87
C LYS A 2 -8.85 12.10 14.51
N LYS A 3 -7.74 11.58 15.03
CA LYS A 3 -7.22 10.25 14.62
C LYS A 3 -7.90 9.06 15.29
N GLU A 4 -8.42 9.22 16.51
CA GLU A 4 -9.13 8.14 17.23
C GLU A 4 -10.62 8.06 16.87
N GLU A 5 -11.22 9.15 16.40
CA GLU A 5 -12.62 9.19 15.97
C GLU A 5 -12.89 8.39 14.70
N ILE A 6 -11.89 8.29 13.80
CA ILE A 6 -12.02 7.56 12.51
C ILE A 6 -12.16 6.04 12.75
N LEU A 7 -11.50 5.49 13.78
CA LEU A 7 -11.59 4.06 14.10
C LEU A 7 -12.92 3.64 14.72
N ASN A 8 -13.65 4.59 15.27
CA ASN A 8 -14.94 4.35 15.96
C ASN A 8 -16.17 4.76 15.16
N SER A 9 -16.00 5.34 13.97
CA SER A 9 -17.11 5.78 13.13
C SER A 9 -17.61 4.66 12.21
N ASN A 10 -18.85 4.81 11.70
CA ASN A 10 -19.42 4.00 10.63
C ASN A 10 -18.73 4.20 9.27
N ASP A 11 -17.46 4.59 9.29
CA ASP A 11 -16.66 4.76 8.07
C ASP A 11 -16.45 3.43 7.35
N SER A 12 -16.35 3.50 6.04
CA SER A 12 -16.14 2.32 5.20
C SER A 12 -14.85 1.59 5.61
N GLU A 13 -14.85 0.27 5.52
CA GLU A 13 -13.67 -0.57 5.80
C GLU A 13 -12.44 -0.11 5.01
N LEU A 14 -12.63 0.41 3.79
CA LEU A 14 -11.57 0.97 2.98
C LEU A 14 -10.90 2.19 3.64
N LYS A 15 -11.67 3.10 4.20
CA LYS A 15 -11.11 4.28 4.90
C LYS A 15 -10.29 3.87 6.12
N LYS A 16 -10.82 2.95 6.94
CA LYS A 16 -10.10 2.40 8.10
C LYS A 16 -8.79 1.78 7.67
N ARG A 17 -8.80 1.04 6.58
CA ARG A 17 -7.61 0.40 6.04
C ARG A 17 -6.57 1.40 5.54
N ILE A 18 -6.97 2.39 4.76
CA ILE A 18 -6.08 3.47 4.30
C ILE A 18 -5.45 4.19 5.50
N PHE A 19 -6.24 4.45 6.53
CA PHE A 19 -5.77 5.06 7.77
C PHE A 19 -4.68 4.21 8.43
N LEU A 20 -4.91 2.90 8.59
CA LEU A 20 -3.94 1.99 9.19
C LEU A 20 -2.65 1.93 8.36
N VAL A 21 -2.73 1.74 7.06
CA VAL A 21 -1.57 1.66 6.16
C VAL A 21 -0.74 2.94 6.22
N TYR A 22 -1.40 4.10 6.11
CA TYR A 22 -0.68 5.35 5.98
C TYR A 22 -0.16 5.90 7.32
N TYR A 23 -0.95 5.85 8.38
CA TYR A 23 -0.58 6.46 9.66
C TYR A 23 0.09 5.51 10.65
N HIS A 24 -0.09 4.19 10.50
CA HIS A 24 0.48 3.21 11.42
C HIS A 24 1.58 2.37 10.80
N GLU A 25 1.39 1.86 9.58
CA GLU A 25 2.37 0.98 8.95
C GLU A 25 3.48 1.74 8.22
N PHE A 26 3.13 2.78 7.47
CA PHE A 26 4.09 3.55 6.70
C PHE A 26 5.25 4.12 7.54
N PRO A 27 5.03 4.73 8.73
CA PRO A 27 6.15 5.19 9.56
C PRO A 27 7.06 4.08 10.06
N LEU A 28 6.57 2.84 10.18
CA LEU A 28 7.39 1.69 10.58
C LEU A 28 8.29 1.22 9.43
N VAL A 29 7.84 1.39 8.20
CA VAL A 29 8.59 0.97 7.00
C VAL A 29 9.57 2.04 6.54
N ASP A 30 9.13 3.29 6.43
CA ASP A 30 9.98 4.45 6.08
C ASP A 30 9.50 5.73 6.76
N ASN A 31 9.98 5.96 7.97
CA ASN A 31 9.62 7.13 8.77
C ASN A 31 10.06 8.47 8.13
N GLN A 32 11.15 8.48 7.38
CA GLN A 32 11.63 9.69 6.71
C GLN A 32 10.65 10.13 5.61
N LEU A 33 10.25 9.20 4.77
CA LEU A 33 9.29 9.47 3.71
C LEU A 33 7.90 9.83 4.29
N TYR A 34 7.46 9.08 5.30
CA TYR A 34 6.21 9.37 6.01
C TYR A 34 6.16 10.81 6.53
N ARG A 35 7.19 11.23 7.28
CA ARG A 35 7.25 12.61 7.82
C ARG A 35 7.26 13.68 6.74
N PHE A 36 7.87 13.37 5.60
CA PHE A 36 7.87 14.30 4.47
C PHE A 36 6.48 14.49 3.86
N MET A 37 5.66 13.42 3.84
CA MET A 37 4.37 13.39 3.16
C MET A 37 3.19 13.77 4.07
N VAL A 38 3.24 13.42 5.36
CA VAL A 38 2.06 13.42 6.26
C VAL A 38 1.40 14.79 6.41
N ASP A 39 2.16 15.87 6.33
CA ASP A 39 1.63 17.25 6.43
C ASP A 39 1.34 17.88 5.05
N LYS A 40 1.64 17.17 3.96
CA LYS A 40 1.51 17.70 2.59
C LYS A 40 0.33 17.13 1.83
N ILE A 41 -0.08 15.90 2.12
CA ILE A 41 -1.13 15.24 1.34
C ILE A 41 -1.95 14.28 2.20
N GLU A 42 -3.27 14.33 2.03
CA GLU A 42 -4.18 13.35 2.61
C GLU A 42 -4.12 12.05 1.80
N PRO A 43 -3.98 10.88 2.47
CA PRO A 43 -3.83 9.59 1.79
C PRO A 43 -5.03 9.22 0.91
N GLU A 44 -6.23 9.65 1.28
CA GLU A 44 -7.45 9.38 0.54
C GLU A 44 -7.42 9.91 -0.90
N ILE A 45 -6.67 11.00 -1.15
CA ILE A 45 -6.59 11.63 -2.47
C ILE A 45 -6.02 10.66 -3.52
N PHE A 46 -5.07 9.81 -3.15
CA PHE A 46 -4.40 8.92 -4.10
C PHE A 46 -4.57 7.43 -3.79
N ILE A 47 -4.55 7.02 -2.52
CA ILE A 47 -4.62 5.60 -2.14
C ILE A 47 -6.00 4.99 -2.44
N VAL A 48 -7.10 5.73 -2.23
CA VAL A 48 -8.46 5.24 -2.58
C VAL A 48 -8.52 4.77 -4.03
N ARG A 49 -7.97 5.56 -4.95
CA ARG A 49 -7.96 5.21 -6.37
C ARG A 49 -7.15 3.94 -6.64
N TRP A 50 -5.99 3.80 -5.99
CA TRP A 50 -5.15 2.62 -6.13
C TRP A 50 -5.89 1.35 -5.73
N TYR A 51 -6.59 1.36 -4.61
CA TYR A 51 -7.40 0.22 -4.17
C TYR A 51 -8.62 -0.03 -5.07
N LEU A 52 -9.43 0.99 -5.32
CA LEU A 52 -10.69 0.82 -6.06
C LEU A 52 -10.49 0.44 -7.53
N CYS A 53 -9.44 0.97 -8.15
CA CYS A 53 -9.10 0.66 -9.54
C CYS A 53 -8.15 -0.54 -9.67
N ALA A 54 -7.83 -1.24 -8.56
CA ALA A 54 -6.88 -2.34 -8.54
C ALA A 54 -5.60 -2.03 -9.33
N PHE A 55 -5.07 -0.80 -9.13
CA PHE A 55 -3.86 -0.25 -9.76
C PHE A 55 -3.91 -0.11 -11.29
N SER A 56 -5.07 -0.27 -11.92
CA SER A 56 -5.22 -0.22 -13.39
C SER A 56 -4.89 1.14 -13.99
N MET A 57 -4.95 2.20 -13.21
CA MET A 57 -4.62 3.56 -13.65
C MET A 57 -3.12 3.87 -13.53
N GLU A 58 -2.38 3.10 -12.76
CA GLU A 58 -0.97 3.32 -12.43
C GLU A 58 -0.04 2.59 -13.41
N PHE A 59 -0.43 1.40 -13.89
CA PHE A 59 0.41 0.55 -14.73
C PHE A 59 -0.16 0.35 -16.15
N PRO A 60 0.71 0.15 -17.17
CA PRO A 60 0.25 -0.29 -18.48
C PRO A 60 -0.33 -1.71 -18.41
N LEU A 61 -1.26 -2.03 -19.32
CA LEU A 61 -2.02 -3.28 -19.28
C LEU A 61 -1.13 -4.54 -19.24
N SER A 62 -0.02 -4.54 -19.99
CA SER A 62 0.93 -5.66 -20.00
C SER A 62 1.52 -5.98 -18.63
N GLN A 63 1.87 -4.96 -17.87
CA GLN A 63 2.39 -5.10 -16.51
C GLN A 63 1.28 -5.36 -15.50
N LEU A 64 0.09 -4.84 -15.74
CA LEU A 64 -1.06 -5.00 -14.85
C LEU A 64 -1.52 -6.45 -14.77
N VAL A 65 -1.53 -7.18 -15.88
CA VAL A 65 -1.86 -8.61 -15.90
C VAL A 65 -0.87 -9.41 -15.06
N GLU A 66 0.43 -9.20 -15.27
CA GLU A 66 1.48 -9.82 -14.45
C GLU A 66 1.31 -9.49 -12.95
N PHE A 67 0.96 -8.26 -12.66
CA PHE A 67 0.76 -7.79 -11.29
C PHE A 67 -0.43 -8.47 -10.59
N TRP A 68 -1.55 -8.61 -11.28
CA TRP A 68 -2.71 -9.32 -10.76
C TRP A 68 -2.44 -10.82 -10.58
N ASP A 69 -1.70 -11.44 -11.49
CA ASP A 69 -1.28 -12.84 -11.34
C ASP A 69 -0.44 -13.05 -10.07
N LEU A 70 0.47 -12.11 -9.77
CA LEU A 70 1.27 -12.14 -8.53
C LEU A 70 0.40 -11.99 -7.28
N ILE A 71 -0.58 -11.08 -7.29
CA ILE A 71 -1.52 -10.89 -6.17
C ILE A 71 -2.34 -12.17 -5.94
N LEU A 72 -2.88 -12.77 -7.00
CA LEU A 72 -3.67 -13.98 -6.90
C LEU A 72 -2.84 -15.19 -6.46
N LEU A 73 -1.61 -15.30 -6.96
CA LEU A 73 -0.69 -16.37 -6.55
C LEU A 73 -0.35 -16.27 -5.05
N GLN A 74 -0.02 -15.08 -4.58
CA GLN A 74 0.29 -14.84 -3.17
C GLN A 74 -0.90 -15.21 -2.29
N GLN A 75 -2.11 -14.80 -2.68
CA GLN A 75 -3.35 -15.18 -2.00
C GLN A 75 -3.51 -16.70 -1.91
N PHE A 76 -3.32 -17.39 -3.04
CA PHE A 76 -3.45 -18.86 -3.09
C PHE A 76 -2.43 -19.56 -2.18
N LEU A 77 -1.19 -19.10 -2.16
CA LEU A 77 -0.13 -19.66 -1.30
C LEU A 77 -0.45 -19.47 0.18
N GLU A 78 -0.97 -18.32 0.56
CA GLU A 78 -1.33 -18.05 1.95
C GLU A 78 -2.55 -18.85 2.41
N ASP A 79 -3.58 -18.99 1.58
CA ASP A 79 -4.76 -19.79 1.88
C ASP A 79 -4.40 -21.28 2.08
N ASN A 80 -3.46 -21.80 1.29
CA ASN A 80 -2.98 -23.17 1.44
C ASN A 80 -2.16 -23.37 2.73
N ASN A 81 -1.36 -22.38 3.11
CA ASN A 81 -0.60 -22.44 4.36
C ASN A 81 -1.52 -22.40 5.59
N LYS A 82 -2.63 -21.67 5.54
CA LYS A 82 -3.64 -21.59 6.61
C LYS A 82 -4.43 -22.89 6.78
N LYS A 83 -4.81 -23.54 5.68
CA LYS A 83 -5.48 -24.85 5.75
C LYS A 83 -4.64 -25.91 6.47
N LYS A 84 -3.30 -25.79 6.41
CA LYS A 84 -2.37 -26.65 7.15
C LYS A 84 -2.26 -26.29 8.64
N ALA A 85 -2.46 -25.04 8.99
CA ALA A 85 -2.30 -24.53 10.36
C ALA A 85 -3.65 -24.41 11.06
N LYS A 86 -4.46 -25.40 11.21
CA LYS A 86 -5.75 -25.57 11.96
C LYS A 86 -6.27 -24.39 12.84
N ASN A 87 -5.80 -23.18 12.67
CA ASN A 87 -6.19 -21.99 13.43
C ASN A 87 -7.07 -21.08 12.59
N LYS A 88 -8.30 -20.88 13.06
CA LYS A 88 -9.19 -19.79 12.65
C LYS A 88 -8.47 -18.47 12.81
N ILE A 89 -8.08 -17.80 11.74
CA ILE A 89 -7.74 -16.37 11.79
C ILE A 89 -8.00 -15.75 10.41
N GLU A 90 -8.91 -14.82 10.44
CA GLU A 90 -9.06 -13.59 9.66
C GLU A 90 -9.06 -13.63 8.12
N ASN A 91 -10.23 -13.25 7.61
CA ASN A 91 -10.54 -12.95 6.20
C ASN A 91 -9.76 -11.74 5.59
N ASN A 92 -8.68 -11.29 6.23
CA ASN A 92 -8.02 -10.02 5.95
C ASN A 92 -6.67 -10.10 5.22
N ILE A 93 -6.29 -11.25 4.68
CA ILE A 93 -4.91 -11.46 4.18
C ILE A 93 -4.69 -10.91 2.77
N VAL A 94 -5.70 -10.97 1.89
CA VAL A 94 -5.61 -10.33 0.55
C VAL A 94 -5.18 -8.88 0.70
N PHE A 95 -5.76 -8.22 1.65
CA PHE A 95 -5.51 -6.82 1.90
C PHE A 95 -4.11 -6.55 2.47
N LYS A 96 -3.52 -7.42 3.29
CA LYS A 96 -2.15 -7.22 3.78
C LYS A 96 -1.14 -7.12 2.65
N PHE A 97 -1.22 -8.04 1.69
CA PHE A 97 -0.34 -8.00 0.53
C PHE A 97 -0.52 -6.71 -0.27
N VAL A 98 -1.77 -6.30 -0.50
CA VAL A 98 -2.08 -5.04 -1.19
C VAL A 98 -1.56 -3.82 -0.41
N ASP A 99 -1.60 -3.85 0.92
CA ASP A 99 -1.04 -2.80 1.78
C ASP A 99 0.47 -2.67 1.60
N TYR A 100 1.18 -3.79 1.58
CA TYR A 100 2.61 -3.81 1.31
C TYR A 100 2.94 -3.30 -0.09
N ILE A 101 2.10 -3.59 -1.08
CA ILE A 101 2.23 -3.05 -2.43
C ILE A 101 2.11 -1.52 -2.43
N VAL A 102 1.11 -0.96 -1.75
CA VAL A 102 0.95 0.50 -1.63
C VAL A 102 2.20 1.15 -1.03
N LEU A 103 2.74 0.56 0.04
CA LEU A 103 3.98 1.06 0.65
C LEU A 103 5.18 0.92 -0.29
N SER A 104 5.27 -0.20 -1.00
CA SER A 104 6.33 -0.46 -1.99
C SER A 104 6.29 0.53 -3.14
N MET A 105 5.10 0.88 -3.63
CA MET A 105 4.92 1.90 -4.66
C MET A 105 5.46 3.27 -4.19
N LEU A 106 5.16 3.68 -2.97
CA LEU A 106 5.67 4.93 -2.41
C LEU A 106 7.19 4.92 -2.25
N ILE A 107 7.75 3.82 -1.75
CA ILE A 107 9.20 3.70 -1.52
C ILE A 107 9.97 3.68 -2.83
N ASN A 108 9.48 3.00 -3.86
CA ASN A 108 10.13 2.98 -5.18
C ASN A 108 10.27 4.37 -5.82
N ILE A 109 9.37 5.28 -5.51
CA ILE A 109 9.41 6.66 -6.02
C ILE A 109 9.85 7.70 -4.97
N LYS A 110 10.40 7.24 -3.83
CA LYS A 110 10.82 8.10 -2.71
C LYS A 110 11.65 9.30 -3.16
N THR A 111 12.68 9.07 -3.96
CA THR A 111 13.57 10.12 -4.43
C THR A 111 12.87 11.17 -5.27
N LEU A 112 11.85 10.77 -6.04
CA LEU A 112 11.03 11.67 -6.85
C LEU A 112 10.03 12.43 -5.98
N ILE A 113 9.42 11.78 -4.99
CA ILE A 113 8.53 12.39 -4.01
C ILE A 113 9.26 13.50 -3.25
N MET A 114 10.45 13.20 -2.72
CA MET A 114 11.21 14.13 -1.88
C MET A 114 11.73 15.37 -2.64
N LYS A 115 11.71 15.36 -3.96
CA LYS A 115 12.00 16.55 -4.80
C LYS A 115 10.81 17.49 -4.92
N LYS A 116 9.60 17.10 -4.55
CA LYS A 116 8.39 17.93 -4.65
C LYS A 116 8.36 18.95 -3.52
N LYS A 117 8.30 20.24 -3.89
CA LYS A 117 8.37 21.32 -2.91
C LYS A 117 7.02 21.65 -2.29
N THR A 118 5.96 21.54 -3.08
CA THR A 118 4.60 21.92 -2.66
C THR A 118 3.64 20.72 -2.59
N SER A 119 2.57 20.88 -1.83
CA SER A 119 1.48 19.89 -1.77
C SER A 119 0.84 19.65 -3.13
N SER A 120 0.66 20.71 -3.94
CA SER A 120 0.09 20.61 -5.28
C SER A 120 0.97 19.83 -6.24
N GLU A 121 2.30 20.04 -6.20
CA GLU A 121 3.25 19.24 -7.00
C GLU A 121 3.24 17.76 -6.58
N LEU A 122 3.19 17.49 -5.29
CA LEU A 122 3.13 16.13 -4.76
C LEU A 122 1.83 15.43 -5.17
N MET A 123 0.70 16.12 -5.04
CA MET A 123 -0.60 15.59 -5.45
C MET A 123 -0.62 15.27 -6.95
N ALA A 124 -0.23 16.22 -7.79
CA ALA A 124 -0.19 16.03 -9.24
C ALA A 124 0.73 14.86 -9.65
N PHE A 125 1.84 14.69 -8.95
CA PHE A 125 2.78 13.59 -9.17
C PHE A 125 2.18 12.23 -8.79
N LEU A 126 1.56 12.11 -7.62
CA LEU A 126 0.95 10.86 -7.15
C LEU A 126 -0.31 10.48 -7.95
N MET A 127 -1.01 11.48 -8.51
CA MET A 127 -2.14 11.23 -9.42
C MET A 127 -1.70 10.69 -10.79
N LYS A 128 -0.42 10.82 -11.14
CA LYS A 128 0.19 10.28 -12.37
C LYS A 128 1.42 9.46 -12.00
N TYR A 129 1.18 8.27 -11.46
CA TYR A 129 2.27 7.37 -11.09
C TYR A 129 3.24 7.15 -12.29
N PRO A 130 4.57 7.19 -12.06
CA PRO A 130 5.55 7.04 -13.15
C PRO A 130 5.38 5.71 -13.88
N LYS A 131 5.25 5.75 -15.20
CA LYS A 131 5.00 4.57 -16.06
C LYS A 131 6.27 3.76 -16.37
N ASP A 132 7.43 4.31 -16.06
CA ASP A 132 8.75 3.68 -16.19
C ASP A 132 9.12 2.80 -14.98
N ILE A 133 8.31 2.82 -13.92
CA ILE A 133 8.48 1.91 -12.79
C ILE A 133 7.92 0.53 -13.15
N GLU A 134 8.80 -0.46 -13.21
CA GLU A 134 8.39 -1.84 -13.48
C GLU A 134 7.71 -2.48 -12.27
N VAL A 135 6.63 -3.20 -12.49
CA VAL A 135 5.90 -3.98 -11.47
C VAL A 135 6.81 -4.92 -10.72
N LYS A 136 7.80 -5.52 -11.40
CA LYS A 136 8.81 -6.38 -10.77
C LYS A 136 9.55 -5.69 -9.63
N ASN A 137 9.91 -4.41 -9.80
CA ASN A 137 10.61 -3.65 -8.75
C ASN A 137 9.71 -3.40 -7.53
N ILE A 138 8.43 -3.18 -7.77
CA ILE A 138 7.44 -3.02 -6.70
C ILE A 138 7.29 -4.32 -5.92
N TYR A 139 7.17 -5.45 -6.62
CA TYR A 139 7.07 -6.77 -6.00
C TYR A 139 8.33 -7.13 -5.19
N LEU A 140 9.53 -6.88 -5.73
CA LEU A 140 10.77 -7.12 -4.99
C LEU A 140 10.85 -6.27 -3.71
N LYS A 141 10.41 -5.02 -3.78
CA LYS A 141 10.36 -4.14 -2.61
C LYS A 141 9.30 -4.60 -1.61
N GLU A 142 8.16 -5.09 -2.06
CA GLU A 142 7.14 -5.69 -1.21
C GLU A 142 7.70 -6.89 -0.43
N LEU A 143 8.38 -7.81 -1.11
CA LEU A 143 9.04 -8.96 -0.47
C LEU A 143 10.08 -8.52 0.57
N GLU A 144 10.85 -7.48 0.29
CA GLU A 144 11.82 -6.90 1.23
C GLU A 144 11.11 -6.39 2.49
N ILE A 145 10.03 -5.63 2.34
CA ILE A 145 9.24 -5.11 3.46
C ILE A 145 8.64 -6.27 4.26
N TYR A 146 8.00 -7.22 3.58
CA TYR A 146 7.39 -8.41 4.19
C TYR A 146 8.40 -9.20 5.01
N THR A 147 9.60 -9.43 4.47
CA THR A 147 10.66 -10.19 5.15
C THR A 147 11.18 -9.45 6.38
N LYS A 148 11.39 -8.12 6.27
CA LYS A 148 11.86 -7.29 7.38
C LYS A 148 10.85 -7.20 8.51
N THR A 149 9.59 -7.13 8.19
CA THR A 149 8.50 -7.05 9.17
C THR A 149 8.03 -8.42 9.65
N LYS A 150 8.53 -9.52 9.02
CA LYS A 150 8.08 -10.92 9.23
C LYS A 150 6.55 -11.08 9.11
N GLY A 151 5.92 -10.30 8.24
CA GLY A 151 4.48 -10.24 8.14
C GLY A 151 3.78 -9.64 9.37
N ASN A 152 4.54 -9.09 10.30
CA ASN A 152 4.07 -8.58 11.60
C ASN A 152 3.88 -7.06 11.61
N LEU A 153 3.52 -6.44 10.50
CA LEU A 153 2.84 -5.15 10.61
C LEU A 153 1.52 -5.45 11.33
N LYS A 154 1.48 -5.19 12.62
CA LYS A 154 0.30 -5.42 13.44
C LYS A 154 -0.77 -4.42 13.03
N ILE A 155 -1.80 -4.93 12.41
CA ILE A 155 -3.08 -4.24 12.28
C ILE A 155 -3.86 -4.42 13.56
#